data_4230fbd748f76afcf0f6b626ece62e8b
#
_entry.id   4230fbd748f76afcf0f6b626ece62e8b
#
_cell.length_a   1.000
_cell.length_b   1.000
_cell.length_c   1.000
_cell.angle_alpha   90.00
_cell.angle_beta   90.00
_cell.angle_gamma   90.00
#
_symmetry.space_group_name_H-M   'P 1'
#
loop_
_entity.id
_entity.type
_entity.pdbx_description
1 polymer ?
#
loop_
_entity_poly.entity_id
_entity_poly.type
_entity_poly.pdbx_seq_one_letter_code
_entity_poly.pdbx_strand_id
1 'polypeptide(L)'
;MLYLQMLSSSSDKDKFEQLYTLYRGLMFYIARRILPDETDAEDAVHQAFVSIIENFKKISEVRCPKTRAYVVIITEHKAIDILRSRSRLSPEAFEESTRGVELPLPGDGGLADAMAGLPAAYREVLLLRYYHGYTVREIAPMLGRKPGAVQKLLTRAKTALGKILEQEDEPHGKIPAL
;
A
#
# COMPACT_ATOMS: atom_id res chain seq x y z
N MET A 1 13.73 -12.83 18.74
CA MET A 1 13.05 -11.87 17.85
C MET A 1 11.71 -11.50 18.47
N LEU A 2 11.47 -10.23 18.78
CA LEU A 2 10.29 -9.75 19.54
C LEU A 2 8.96 -10.17 18.88
N TYR A 3 8.90 -10.14 17.56
CA TYR A 3 7.71 -10.48 16.77
C TYR A 3 7.16 -11.89 17.04
N LEU A 4 8.03 -12.88 17.32
CA LEU A 4 7.60 -14.27 17.53
C LEU A 4 6.80 -14.45 18.81
N GLN A 5 6.91 -13.52 19.76
CA GLN A 5 6.12 -13.54 20.99
C GLN A 5 4.66 -13.14 20.75
N MET A 6 4.38 -12.44 19.65
CA MET A 6 3.03 -12.03 19.25
C MET A 6 2.26 -13.14 18.54
N LEU A 7 2.95 -14.22 18.15
CA LEU A 7 2.38 -15.35 17.42
C LEU A 7 2.19 -16.55 18.35
N SER A 8 1.00 -17.10 18.37
CA SER A 8 0.62 -18.17 19.31
C SER A 8 0.96 -19.58 18.83
N SER A 9 1.04 -19.81 17.51
CA SER A 9 1.32 -21.14 16.96
C SER A 9 2.75 -21.29 16.45
N SER A 10 3.32 -22.50 16.54
CA SER A 10 4.63 -22.80 15.97
C SER A 10 4.63 -22.63 14.44
N SER A 11 3.58 -23.07 13.77
CA SER A 11 3.42 -22.92 12.32
C SER A 11 3.38 -21.45 11.88
N ASP A 12 2.75 -20.57 12.66
CA ASP A 12 2.74 -19.14 12.35
C ASP A 12 4.13 -18.51 12.55
N LYS A 13 4.89 -18.99 13.54
CA LYS A 13 6.26 -18.54 13.78
C LYS A 13 7.18 -18.89 12.61
N ASP A 14 7.16 -20.14 12.15
CA ASP A 14 7.96 -20.61 11.01
C ASP A 14 7.60 -19.83 9.73
N LYS A 15 6.32 -19.63 9.50
CA LYS A 15 5.80 -18.87 8.37
C LYS A 15 6.20 -17.39 8.45
N PHE A 16 6.18 -16.80 9.64
CA PHE A 16 6.63 -15.42 9.83
C PHE A 16 8.13 -15.28 9.62
N GLU A 17 8.96 -16.21 10.07
CA GLU A 17 10.41 -16.19 9.82
C GLU A 17 10.72 -16.23 8.32
N GLN A 18 9.98 -17.04 7.55
CA GLN A 18 10.10 -17.05 6.10
C GLN A 18 9.71 -15.69 5.48
N LEU A 19 8.60 -15.10 5.94
CA LEU A 19 8.14 -13.79 5.48
C LEU A 19 9.16 -12.70 5.81
N TYR A 20 9.65 -12.67 7.03
CA TYR A 20 10.65 -11.72 7.48
C TYR A 20 11.93 -11.80 6.64
N THR A 21 12.48 -13.00 6.45
CA THR A 21 13.71 -13.23 5.67
C THR A 21 13.53 -12.81 4.22
N LEU A 22 12.36 -13.11 3.64
CA LEU A 22 12.09 -12.82 2.23
C LEU A 22 11.86 -11.34 1.95
N TYR A 23 11.14 -10.65 2.83
CA TYR A 23 10.63 -9.31 2.53
C TYR A 23 11.31 -8.16 3.27
N ARG A 24 12.07 -8.39 4.33
CA ARG A 24 12.73 -7.33 5.10
C ARG A 24 13.52 -6.37 4.22
N GLY A 25 14.32 -6.89 3.29
CA GLY A 25 15.13 -6.06 2.38
C GLY A 25 14.29 -5.21 1.44
N LEU A 26 13.22 -5.79 0.88
CA LEU A 26 12.26 -5.07 0.03
C LEU A 26 11.53 -3.97 0.83
N MET A 27 11.09 -4.28 2.04
CA MET A 27 10.39 -3.31 2.91
C MET A 27 11.30 -2.13 3.25
N PHE A 28 12.54 -2.39 3.62
CA PHE A 28 13.50 -1.34 3.90
C PHE A 28 13.79 -0.48 2.66
N TYR A 29 13.96 -1.10 1.49
CA TYR A 29 14.11 -0.38 0.22
C TYR A 29 12.94 0.56 -0.05
N ILE A 30 11.69 0.08 0.13
CA ILE A 30 10.49 0.90 -0.07
C ILE A 30 10.47 2.07 0.92
N ALA A 31 10.68 1.80 2.20
CA ALA A 31 10.68 2.83 3.23
C ALA A 31 11.74 3.91 2.97
N ARG A 32 12.94 3.53 2.54
CA ARG A 32 14.03 4.45 2.16
C ARG A 32 13.72 5.32 0.94
N ARG A 33 12.87 4.84 0.04
CA ARG A 33 12.41 5.63 -1.11
C ARG A 33 11.45 6.77 -0.72
N ILE A 34 10.78 6.63 0.42
CA ILE A 34 9.79 7.57 0.93
C ILE A 34 10.40 8.45 2.02
N LEU A 35 11.20 7.86 2.89
CA LEU A 35 11.77 8.50 4.08
C LEU A 35 13.28 8.74 3.88
N PRO A 36 13.75 10.01 3.96
CA PRO A 36 15.18 10.32 3.85
C PRO A 36 16.01 9.78 5.02
N ASP A 37 15.42 9.76 6.22
CA ASP A 37 16.08 9.32 7.44
C ASP A 37 16.04 7.79 7.57
N GLU A 38 17.18 7.19 7.92
CA GLU A 38 17.31 5.73 8.03
C GLU A 38 16.56 5.17 9.24
N THR A 39 16.60 5.87 10.36
CA THR A 39 15.88 5.47 11.58
C THR A 39 14.37 5.46 11.36
N ASP A 40 13.84 6.46 10.65
CA ASP A 40 12.44 6.50 10.28
C ASP A 40 12.06 5.35 9.33
N ALA A 41 12.94 5.00 8.41
CA ALA A 41 12.71 3.87 7.52
C ALA A 41 12.69 2.53 8.30
N GLU A 42 13.59 2.36 9.27
CA GLU A 42 13.57 1.19 10.17
C GLU A 42 12.30 1.15 11.01
N ASP A 43 11.85 2.28 11.54
CA ASP A 43 10.60 2.40 12.29
C ASP A 43 9.38 2.05 11.42
N ALA A 44 9.34 2.51 10.18
CA ALA A 44 8.29 2.16 9.22
C ALA A 44 8.23 0.66 8.96
N VAL A 45 9.38 0.01 8.76
CA VAL A 45 9.48 -1.45 8.57
C VAL A 45 9.03 -2.19 9.82
N HIS A 46 9.44 -1.74 11.01
CA HIS A 46 9.00 -2.32 12.26
C HIS A 46 7.48 -2.25 12.43
N GLN A 47 6.89 -1.07 12.24
CA GLN A 47 5.45 -0.87 12.32
C GLN A 47 4.70 -1.70 11.26
N ALA A 48 5.26 -1.85 10.07
CA ALA A 48 4.69 -2.68 9.01
C ALA A 48 4.66 -4.17 9.42
N PHE A 49 5.73 -4.70 10.00
CA PHE A 49 5.75 -6.08 10.52
C PHE A 49 4.72 -6.31 11.62
N VAL A 50 4.56 -5.36 12.55
CA VAL A 50 3.51 -5.43 13.59
C VAL A 50 2.13 -5.53 12.94
N SER A 51 1.82 -4.65 11.98
CA SER A 51 0.54 -4.66 11.27
C SER A 51 0.30 -5.96 10.47
N ILE A 52 1.36 -6.53 9.88
CA ILE A 52 1.30 -7.82 9.19
C ILE A 52 0.95 -8.94 10.18
N ILE A 53 1.55 -8.95 11.37
CA ILE A 53 1.28 -9.95 12.41
C ILE A 53 -0.17 -9.87 12.89
N GLU A 54 -0.70 -8.68 13.12
CA GLU A 54 -2.10 -8.49 13.54
C GLU A 54 -3.11 -9.08 12.54
N ASN A 55 -2.74 -9.12 11.25
CA ASN A 55 -3.54 -9.66 10.16
C ASN A 55 -3.00 -11.00 9.61
N PHE A 56 -2.11 -11.68 10.34
CA PHE A 56 -1.30 -12.78 9.82
C PHE A 56 -2.12 -13.98 9.33
N LYS A 57 -3.26 -14.24 9.96
CA LYS A 57 -4.18 -15.33 9.57
C LYS A 57 -4.71 -15.20 8.12
N LYS A 58 -4.68 -14.00 7.56
CA LYS A 58 -5.12 -13.73 6.17
C LYS A 58 -4.05 -14.01 5.12
N ILE A 59 -2.80 -14.19 5.55
CA ILE A 59 -1.70 -14.58 4.67
C ILE A 59 -1.71 -16.10 4.54
N SER A 60 -2.14 -16.60 3.39
CA SER A 60 -2.17 -18.04 3.12
C SER A 60 -0.79 -18.56 2.75
N GLU A 61 -0.11 -17.91 1.81
CA GLU A 61 1.17 -18.30 1.27
C GLU A 61 2.15 -17.11 1.27
N VAL A 62 3.39 -17.36 1.74
CA VAL A 62 4.42 -16.31 1.84
C VAL A 62 4.95 -15.90 0.45
N ARG A 63 5.20 -16.89 -0.42
CA ARG A 63 5.85 -16.70 -1.72
C ARG A 63 4.85 -16.50 -2.86
N CYS A 64 3.80 -15.71 -2.66
CA CYS A 64 2.85 -15.43 -3.74
C CYS A 64 2.78 -13.93 -4.06
N PRO A 65 2.38 -13.56 -5.29
CA PRO A 65 2.26 -12.15 -5.70
C PRO A 65 1.34 -11.34 -4.79
N LYS A 66 0.27 -11.96 -4.28
CA LYS A 66 -0.69 -11.32 -3.38
C LYS A 66 -0.06 -10.92 -2.05
N THR A 67 0.73 -11.80 -1.44
CA THR A 67 1.44 -11.50 -0.19
C THR A 67 2.50 -10.44 -0.42
N ARG A 68 3.25 -10.50 -1.54
CA ARG A 68 4.20 -9.47 -1.91
C ARG A 68 3.55 -8.10 -2.04
N ALA A 69 2.42 -8.00 -2.77
CA ALA A 69 1.67 -6.75 -2.91
C ALA A 69 1.18 -6.23 -1.56
N TYR A 70 0.69 -7.10 -0.69
CA TYR A 70 0.25 -6.73 0.66
C TYR A 70 1.38 -6.14 1.51
N VAL A 71 2.54 -6.81 1.53
CA VAL A 71 3.74 -6.32 2.25
C VAL A 71 4.17 -4.94 1.75
N VAL A 72 4.17 -4.74 0.43
CA VAL A 72 4.48 -3.45 -0.20
C VAL A 72 3.51 -2.36 0.28
N ILE A 73 2.19 -2.60 0.18
CA ILE A 73 1.16 -1.65 0.58
C ILE A 73 1.31 -1.24 2.04
N ILE A 74 1.47 -2.20 2.94
CA ILE A 74 1.56 -1.91 4.37
C ILE A 74 2.84 -1.15 4.70
N THR A 75 3.97 -1.49 4.06
CA THR A 75 5.23 -0.78 4.28
C THR A 75 5.15 0.66 3.77
N GLU A 76 4.62 0.84 2.55
CA GLU A 76 4.42 2.16 1.95
C GLU A 76 3.50 3.02 2.83
N HIS A 77 2.39 2.46 3.30
CA HIS A 77 1.47 3.12 4.20
C HIS A 77 2.16 3.62 5.48
N LYS A 78 2.94 2.78 6.16
CA LYS A 78 3.66 3.17 7.38
C LYS A 78 4.70 4.25 7.12
N ALA A 79 5.44 4.16 6.02
CA ALA A 79 6.41 5.19 5.64
C ALA A 79 5.73 6.54 5.34
N ILE A 80 4.61 6.52 4.64
CA ILE A 80 3.82 7.73 4.34
C ILE A 80 3.21 8.33 5.60
N ASP A 81 2.75 7.52 6.56
CA ASP A 81 2.24 8.01 7.85
C ASP A 81 3.32 8.74 8.65
N ILE A 82 4.55 8.23 8.69
CA ILE A 82 5.69 8.91 9.31
C ILE A 82 5.98 10.23 8.58
N LEU A 83 6.01 10.22 7.24
CA LEU A 83 6.22 11.42 6.44
C LEU A 83 5.12 12.47 6.68
N ARG A 84 3.86 12.03 6.74
CA ARG A 84 2.70 12.89 7.03
C ARG A 84 2.81 13.57 8.39
N SER A 85 3.24 12.84 9.42
CA SER A 85 3.37 13.39 10.77
C SER A 85 4.37 14.55 10.84
N ARG A 86 5.27 14.63 9.88
CA ARG A 86 6.29 15.70 9.74
C ARG A 86 5.92 16.77 8.73
N SER A 87 4.86 16.54 7.94
CA SER A 87 4.40 17.49 6.92
C SER A 87 3.62 18.63 7.55
N ARG A 88 3.76 19.82 6.93
CA ARG A 88 2.95 21.01 7.26
C ARG A 88 1.70 21.14 6.39
N LEU A 89 1.48 20.23 5.46
CA LEU A 89 0.30 20.24 4.58
C LEU A 89 -0.95 19.79 5.33
N SER A 90 -2.11 20.24 4.87
CA SER A 90 -3.37 19.66 5.31
C SER A 90 -3.45 18.16 4.94
N PRO A 91 -4.21 17.35 5.69
CA PRO A 91 -4.33 15.92 5.39
C PRO A 91 -4.76 15.64 3.94
N GLU A 92 -5.72 16.42 3.41
CA GLU A 92 -6.23 16.27 2.06
C GLU A 92 -5.17 16.61 1.01
N ALA A 93 -4.51 17.76 1.16
CA ALA A 93 -3.44 18.19 0.26
C ALA A 93 -2.26 17.22 0.26
N PHE A 94 -1.93 16.65 1.43
CA PHE A 94 -0.90 15.63 1.56
C PHE A 94 -1.29 14.34 0.83
N GLU A 95 -2.52 13.84 1.00
CA GLU A 95 -3.02 12.64 0.32
C GLU A 95 -2.98 12.77 -1.20
N GLU A 96 -3.39 13.93 -1.72
CA GLU A 96 -3.42 14.18 -3.17
C GLU A 96 -2.03 14.37 -3.78
N SER A 97 -1.07 14.87 -3.01
CA SER A 97 0.28 15.15 -3.49
C SER A 97 1.25 13.98 -3.35
N THR A 98 0.98 13.04 -2.41
CA THR A 98 1.91 11.97 -2.08
C THR A 98 1.77 10.82 -3.05
N ARG A 99 2.82 10.61 -3.86
CA ARG A 99 2.95 9.43 -4.71
C ARG A 99 3.71 8.34 -3.95
N GLY A 100 3.26 7.11 -4.12
CA GLY A 100 3.95 5.96 -3.56
C GLY A 100 5.13 5.50 -4.41
N VAL A 101 5.74 4.39 -4.00
CA VAL A 101 6.83 3.76 -4.74
C VAL A 101 6.26 3.09 -5.99
N GLU A 102 6.87 3.36 -7.14
CA GLU A 102 6.56 2.66 -8.37
C GLU A 102 7.05 1.21 -8.27
N LEU A 103 6.11 0.30 -8.17
CA LEU A 103 6.34 -1.13 -8.21
C LEU A 103 5.37 -1.76 -9.21
N PRO A 104 5.82 -2.77 -9.98
CA PRO A 104 4.94 -3.47 -10.88
C PRO A 104 3.75 -4.05 -10.12
N LEU A 105 2.55 -3.62 -10.48
CA LEU A 105 1.31 -4.21 -9.99
C LEU A 105 0.94 -5.39 -10.88
N PRO A 106 0.36 -6.46 -10.31
CA PRO A 106 -0.20 -7.53 -11.13
C PRO A 106 -1.42 -6.99 -11.89
N GLY A 107 -1.41 -7.12 -13.22
CA GLY A 107 -2.50 -6.66 -14.06
C GLY A 107 -2.16 -6.67 -15.55
N ASP A 108 -3.12 -6.27 -16.36
CA ASP A 108 -3.03 -6.11 -17.80
C ASP A 108 -2.47 -4.72 -18.12
N GLY A 109 -1.41 -4.29 -17.97
CA GLY A 109 -0.83 -2.99 -18.36
C GLY A 109 -1.71 -1.77 -18.08
N GLY A 110 -2.84 -1.61 -18.73
CA GLY A 110 -3.67 -0.39 -18.66
C GLY A 110 -4.20 -0.07 -17.26
N LEU A 111 -4.84 -1.03 -16.60
CA LEU A 111 -5.32 -0.83 -15.23
C LEU A 111 -4.16 -0.67 -14.24
N ALA A 112 -3.08 -1.44 -14.41
CA ALA A 112 -1.92 -1.36 -13.55
C ALA A 112 -1.23 0.00 -13.69
N ASP A 113 -1.11 0.53 -14.90
CA ASP A 113 -0.52 1.85 -15.17
C ASP A 113 -1.40 2.97 -14.60
N ALA A 114 -2.73 2.89 -14.82
CA ALA A 114 -3.69 3.84 -14.22
C ALA A 114 -3.63 3.83 -12.69
N MET A 115 -3.53 2.66 -12.08
CA MET A 115 -3.35 2.51 -10.62
C MET A 115 -2.02 3.11 -10.14
N ALA A 116 -0.94 2.94 -10.90
CA ALA A 116 0.37 3.52 -10.58
C ALA A 116 0.34 5.07 -10.63
N GLY A 117 -0.51 5.65 -11.47
CA GLY A 117 -0.74 7.09 -11.57
C GLY A 117 -1.50 7.72 -10.39
N LEU A 118 -2.16 6.91 -9.56
CA LEU A 118 -2.92 7.40 -8.42
C LEU A 118 -2.03 7.84 -7.25
N PRO A 119 -2.50 8.79 -6.40
CA PRO A 119 -1.94 9.01 -5.07
C PRO A 119 -1.87 7.72 -4.27
N ALA A 120 -0.83 7.57 -3.44
CA ALA A 120 -0.57 6.35 -2.68
C ALA A 120 -1.77 5.89 -1.84
N ALA A 121 -2.43 6.80 -1.13
CA ALA A 121 -3.59 6.49 -0.29
C ALA A 121 -4.79 5.96 -1.10
N TYR A 122 -4.96 6.45 -2.34
CA TYR A 122 -6.03 5.98 -3.22
C TYR A 122 -5.74 4.58 -3.74
N ARG A 123 -4.50 4.33 -4.16
CA ARG A 123 -4.05 3.01 -4.60
C ARG A 123 -4.16 1.98 -3.48
N GLU A 124 -3.67 2.30 -2.26
CA GLU A 124 -3.76 1.44 -1.09
C GLU A 124 -5.19 0.97 -0.81
N VAL A 125 -6.13 1.90 -0.69
CA VAL A 125 -7.50 1.57 -0.31
C VAL A 125 -8.21 0.74 -1.38
N LEU A 126 -7.92 0.99 -2.66
CA LEU A 126 -8.46 0.19 -3.76
C LEU A 126 -7.90 -1.23 -3.76
N LEU A 127 -6.58 -1.39 -3.58
CA LEU A 127 -5.96 -2.71 -3.51
C LEU A 127 -6.42 -3.51 -2.30
N LEU A 128 -6.50 -2.90 -1.12
CA LEU A 128 -7.01 -3.55 0.08
C LEU A 128 -8.46 -4.02 -0.11
N ARG A 129 -9.30 -3.18 -0.72
CA ARG A 129 -10.72 -3.48 -0.92
C ARG A 129 -10.96 -4.53 -2.01
N TYR A 130 -10.35 -4.36 -3.19
CA TYR A 130 -10.71 -5.13 -4.39
C TYR A 130 -9.75 -6.27 -4.71
N TYR A 131 -8.48 -6.10 -4.45
CA TYR A 131 -7.48 -7.15 -4.68
C TYR A 131 -7.34 -8.09 -3.48
N HIS A 132 -7.29 -7.55 -2.27
CA HIS A 132 -7.16 -8.33 -1.04
C HIS A 132 -8.50 -8.74 -0.42
N GLY A 133 -9.61 -8.11 -0.83
CA GLY A 133 -10.96 -8.48 -0.41
C GLY A 133 -11.33 -8.06 1.02
N TYR A 134 -10.61 -7.10 1.62
CA TYR A 134 -10.95 -6.60 2.95
C TYR A 134 -12.22 -5.74 2.93
N THR A 135 -13.00 -5.86 3.98
CA THR A 135 -14.16 -4.97 4.21
C THR A 135 -13.70 -3.60 4.68
N VAL A 136 -14.55 -2.58 4.53
CA VAL A 136 -14.28 -1.22 5.04
C VAL A 136 -13.95 -1.23 6.54
N ARG A 137 -14.64 -2.09 7.32
CA ARG A 137 -14.41 -2.23 8.77
C ARG A 137 -13.03 -2.82 9.10
N GLU A 138 -12.53 -3.70 8.25
CA GLU A 138 -11.19 -4.29 8.39
C GLU A 138 -10.09 -3.33 7.91
N ILE A 139 -10.35 -2.57 6.84
CA ILE A 139 -9.41 -1.57 6.32
C ILE A 139 -9.22 -0.42 7.31
N ALA A 140 -10.27 0.00 7.99
CA ALA A 140 -10.25 1.15 8.89
C ALA A 140 -9.11 1.09 9.93
N PRO A 141 -8.99 0.05 10.76
CA PRO A 141 -7.88 -0.05 11.72
C PRO A 141 -6.53 -0.25 11.02
N MET A 142 -6.46 -0.91 9.85
CA MET A 142 -5.22 -1.09 9.09
C MET A 142 -4.62 0.24 8.66
N LEU A 143 -5.48 1.20 8.28
CA LEU A 143 -5.09 2.54 7.86
C LEU A 143 -5.17 3.59 8.99
N GLY A 144 -5.45 3.18 10.23
CA GLY A 144 -5.62 4.11 11.35
C GLY A 144 -6.75 5.12 11.16
N ARG A 145 -7.83 4.73 10.44
CA ARG A 145 -8.95 5.59 10.06
C ARG A 145 -10.29 5.08 10.60
N LYS A 146 -11.28 5.96 10.65
CA LYS A 146 -12.67 5.55 10.90
C LYS A 146 -13.30 4.94 9.64
N PRO A 147 -14.25 3.99 9.76
CA PRO A 147 -14.90 3.36 8.59
C PRO A 147 -15.51 4.37 7.60
N GLY A 148 -16.14 5.45 8.11
CA GLY A 148 -16.68 6.51 7.26
C GLY A 148 -15.62 7.26 6.46
N ALA A 149 -14.43 7.45 7.01
CA ALA A 149 -13.31 8.06 6.29
C ALA A 149 -12.76 7.13 5.19
N VAL A 150 -12.69 5.82 5.46
CA VAL A 150 -12.33 4.81 4.46
C VAL A 150 -13.34 4.79 3.30
N GLN A 151 -14.63 4.89 3.60
CA GLN A 151 -15.68 4.95 2.56
C GLN A 151 -15.53 6.19 1.67
N LYS A 152 -15.27 7.36 2.25
CA LYS A 152 -15.02 8.59 1.50
C LYS A 152 -13.75 8.48 0.65
N LEU A 153 -12.69 7.88 1.21
CA LEU A 153 -11.43 7.65 0.49
C LEU A 153 -11.64 6.72 -0.71
N LEU A 154 -12.38 5.62 -0.55
CA LEU A 154 -12.76 4.71 -1.64
C LEU A 154 -13.52 5.42 -2.75
N THR A 155 -14.48 6.28 -2.40
CA THR A 155 -15.24 7.06 -3.39
C THR A 155 -14.34 7.98 -4.19
N ARG A 156 -13.46 8.74 -3.53
CA ARG A 156 -12.48 9.62 -4.20
C ARG A 156 -11.51 8.83 -5.08
N ALA A 157 -11.01 7.71 -4.57
CA ALA A 157 -10.08 6.85 -5.30
C ALA A 157 -10.71 6.29 -6.59
N LYS A 158 -11.96 5.82 -6.54
CA LYS A 158 -12.70 5.36 -7.73
C LYS A 158 -12.88 6.47 -8.75
N THR A 159 -13.27 7.66 -8.31
CA THR A 159 -13.44 8.81 -9.19
C THR A 159 -12.13 9.21 -9.86
N ALA A 160 -11.03 9.22 -9.10
CA ALA A 160 -9.70 9.52 -9.65
C ALA A 160 -9.24 8.47 -10.66
N LEU A 161 -9.44 7.17 -10.37
CA LEU A 161 -9.11 6.08 -11.27
C LEU A 161 -9.91 6.18 -12.58
N GLY A 162 -11.22 6.43 -12.49
CA GLY A 162 -12.09 6.61 -13.66
C GLY A 162 -11.59 7.71 -14.57
N LYS A 163 -11.18 8.87 -14.02
CA LYS A 163 -10.63 9.97 -14.82
C LYS A 163 -9.34 9.61 -15.55
N ILE A 164 -8.45 8.82 -14.93
CA ILE A 164 -7.21 8.38 -15.59
C ILE A 164 -7.54 7.44 -16.74
N LEU A 165 -8.42 6.47 -16.54
CA LEU A 165 -8.82 5.50 -17.56
C LEU A 165 -9.54 6.18 -18.75
N GLU A 166 -10.39 7.17 -18.50
CA GLU A 166 -11.06 7.95 -19.55
C GLU A 166 -10.06 8.77 -20.39
N GLN A 167 -8.99 9.28 -19.78
CA GLN A 167 -7.93 10.01 -20.50
C GLN A 167 -7.06 9.11 -21.35
N GLU A 168 -6.88 7.85 -20.98
CA GLU A 168 -6.13 6.86 -21.76
C GLU A 168 -6.95 6.33 -22.96
N ASP A 169 -8.27 6.31 -22.88
CA ASP A 169 -9.18 5.90 -23.94
C ASP A 169 -9.40 7.00 -25.00
N GLU A 170 -8.96 8.24 -24.80
CA GLU A 170 -8.98 9.26 -25.86
C GLU A 170 -7.92 8.92 -26.92
N PRO A 171 -8.33 8.62 -28.17
CA PRO A 171 -7.37 8.29 -29.22
C PRO A 171 -6.42 9.48 -29.45
N HIS A 172 -5.13 9.26 -29.29
CA HIS A 172 -4.06 10.13 -29.75
C HIS A 172 -4.11 10.19 -31.28
N GLY A 173 -5.05 10.93 -31.83
CA GLY A 173 -5.33 11.01 -33.27
C GLY A 173 -5.76 12.38 -33.74
N LYS A 174 -4.89 13.37 -33.61
CA LYS A 174 -4.81 14.43 -34.65
C LYS A 174 -3.40 14.47 -35.17
N ILE A 175 -3.14 13.64 -36.18
CA ILE A 175 -2.07 13.89 -37.14
C ILE A 175 -2.47 15.20 -37.83
N PRO A 176 -1.66 16.26 -37.76
CA PRO A 176 -1.91 17.43 -38.57
C PRO A 176 -1.76 17.01 -40.04
N ALA A 177 -2.82 17.17 -40.80
CA ALA A 177 -2.76 17.01 -42.24
C ALA A 177 -1.74 18.00 -42.80
N LEU A 178 -0.79 17.48 -43.60
CA LEU A 178 0.10 18.23 -44.45
C LEU A 178 -0.68 18.94 -45.54
#